data_c65bd180284c66043c8fd04ec311ec18
#
_entry.id   c65bd180284c66043c8fd04ec311ec18
#
_cell.length_a   1.000
_cell.length_b   1.000
_cell.length_c   1.000
_cell.angle_alpha   90.00
_cell.angle_beta   90.00
_cell.angle_gamma   90.00
#
_symmetry.space_group_name_H-M   'P 1'
#
loop_
_entity.id
_entity.type
_entity.pdbx_description
1 polymer ?
#
loop_
_entity_poly.entity_id
_entity_poly.type
_entity_poly.pdbx_seq_one_letter_code
_entity_poly.pdbx_strand_id
1 'polypeptide(L)'
;MTNAALAPLSDTQRIIDWDELPESVRDIPADFNPLAEGVLMAHQSEWIAMQQDLDIAVCEKGRRTGITFAQALADTILAATAKNAGGDNVWYMADTREKGLEFIGYVGKFAQIVARGQVSRIEQHIFHDQLPDGGSREIQAFRVRFASGYRITALSSRPENIHGLQGVVNIDEAALHKNVRHVLESATALLIWGGRIRVWSTHRGKKNAFNELVNDVRSGRYGKRAG
;
A
#
# COMPACT_ATOMS: atom_id res chain seq x y z
N MET A 1 -19.94 19.71 -12.66
CA MET A 1 -19.16 18.52 -12.36
C MET A 1 -20.10 17.49 -11.79
N THR A 2 -20.46 16.50 -12.56
CA THR A 2 -21.39 15.43 -12.15
C THR A 2 -20.74 14.61 -11.05
N ASN A 3 -21.34 14.61 -9.88
CA ASN A 3 -20.99 13.73 -8.78
C ASN A 3 -21.15 12.28 -9.28
N ALA A 4 -20.05 11.62 -9.62
CA ALA A 4 -20.09 10.21 -9.97
C ALA A 4 -20.49 9.45 -8.69
N ALA A 5 -21.77 9.10 -8.60
CA ALA A 5 -22.26 8.27 -7.50
C ALA A 5 -21.42 7.00 -7.42
N LEU A 6 -20.91 6.70 -6.23
CA LEU A 6 -20.19 5.44 -6.00
C LEU A 6 -21.14 4.28 -6.34
N ALA A 7 -20.60 3.27 -7.03
CA ALA A 7 -21.37 2.06 -7.34
C ALA A 7 -21.95 1.44 -6.04
N PRO A 8 -23.14 0.85 -6.12
CA PRO A 8 -23.73 0.16 -4.98
C PRO A 8 -22.79 -0.97 -4.50
N LEU A 9 -22.82 -1.25 -3.20
CA LEU A 9 -22.06 -2.34 -2.60
C LEU A 9 -22.68 -3.68 -3.01
N SER A 10 -21.84 -4.69 -3.21
CA SER A 10 -22.28 -6.09 -3.32
C SER A 10 -22.47 -6.69 -1.94
N ASP A 11 -23.11 -7.87 -1.86
CA ASP A 11 -23.35 -8.60 -0.58
C ASP A 11 -22.06 -8.97 0.18
N THR A 12 -20.91 -8.97 -0.52
CA THR A 12 -19.59 -9.27 0.07
C THR A 12 -18.82 -8.00 0.44
N GLN A 13 -19.45 -6.83 0.37
CA GLN A 13 -18.83 -5.53 0.62
C GLN A 13 -19.58 -4.79 1.72
N ARG A 14 -18.85 -4.14 2.60
CA ARG A 14 -19.40 -3.19 3.56
C ARG A 14 -18.54 -1.93 3.65
N ILE A 15 -19.13 -0.86 4.14
CA ILE A 15 -18.41 0.35 4.52
C ILE A 15 -17.78 0.11 5.90
N ILE A 16 -16.55 0.57 6.08
CA ILE A 16 -15.89 0.66 7.38
C ILE A 16 -16.23 2.02 7.99
N ASP A 17 -16.83 2.01 9.15
CA ASP A 17 -17.09 3.23 9.90
C ASP A 17 -15.79 3.79 10.50
N TRP A 18 -15.75 5.12 10.68
CA TRP A 18 -14.56 5.78 11.19
C TRP A 18 -14.14 5.24 12.57
N ASP A 19 -15.11 4.89 13.39
CA ASP A 19 -14.88 4.36 14.75
C ASP A 19 -14.24 2.97 14.78
N GLU A 20 -14.30 2.24 13.66
CA GLU A 20 -13.65 0.93 13.52
C GLU A 20 -12.15 1.05 13.19
N LEU A 21 -11.67 2.25 12.83
CA LEU A 21 -10.27 2.48 12.51
C LEU A 21 -9.42 2.49 13.79
N PRO A 22 -8.12 2.11 13.71
CA PRO A 22 -7.20 2.22 14.84
C PRO A 22 -7.12 3.64 15.39
N GLU A 23 -6.86 3.76 16.70
CA GLU A 23 -6.73 5.03 17.41
C GLU A 23 -5.69 5.94 16.76
N SER A 24 -4.54 5.39 16.33
CA SER A 24 -3.48 6.12 15.61
C SER A 24 -3.99 6.87 14.36
N VAL A 25 -5.08 6.42 13.76
CA VAL A 25 -5.72 7.10 12.62
C VAL A 25 -6.77 8.09 13.08
N ARG A 26 -7.60 7.71 14.07
CA ARG A 26 -8.70 8.55 14.57
C ARG A 26 -8.21 9.82 15.23
N ASP A 27 -7.05 9.78 15.88
CA ASP A 27 -6.43 10.89 16.60
C ASP A 27 -5.78 11.94 15.68
N ILE A 28 -5.69 11.67 14.37
CA ILE A 28 -5.21 12.69 13.43
C ILE A 28 -6.24 13.81 13.36
N PRO A 29 -5.87 15.09 13.65
CA PRO A 29 -6.81 16.21 13.62
C PRO A 29 -7.54 16.34 12.28
N ALA A 30 -8.80 16.78 12.33
CA ALA A 30 -9.62 16.91 11.12
C ALA A 30 -9.11 18.01 10.18
N ASP A 31 -8.49 19.04 10.74
CA ASP A 31 -7.90 20.19 10.05
C ASP A 31 -6.43 20.01 9.68
N PHE A 32 -5.86 18.85 10.00
CA PHE A 32 -4.49 18.52 9.67
C PHE A 32 -4.22 18.67 8.17
N ASN A 33 -3.28 19.53 7.81
CA ASN A 33 -2.85 19.74 6.44
C ASN A 33 -1.37 19.38 6.26
N PRO A 34 -1.07 18.14 5.82
CA PRO A 34 0.30 17.66 5.68
C PRO A 34 1.13 18.48 4.67
N LEU A 35 0.49 19.19 3.76
CA LEU A 35 1.18 20.01 2.75
C LEU A 35 1.56 21.39 3.28
N ALA A 36 0.79 21.93 4.24
CA ALA A 36 1.02 23.29 4.80
C ALA A 36 1.91 23.25 6.05
N GLU A 37 1.86 22.17 6.83
CA GLU A 37 2.48 22.10 8.15
C GLU A 37 3.87 21.44 8.16
N GLY A 38 4.38 21.05 6.99
CA GLY A 38 5.71 20.43 6.88
C GLY A 38 5.81 19.09 7.59
N VAL A 39 4.73 18.31 7.56
CA VAL A 39 4.50 17.12 8.38
C VAL A 39 5.43 15.96 8.09
N LEU A 40 6.08 15.98 6.94
CA LEU A 40 7.04 14.93 6.60
C LEU A 40 8.42 15.31 7.16
N MET A 41 9.00 14.39 7.91
CA MET A 41 10.41 14.46 8.28
C MET A 41 11.30 14.31 7.05
N ALA A 42 12.55 14.78 7.13
CA ALA A 42 13.48 14.76 5.99
C ALA A 42 13.62 13.37 5.35
N HIS A 43 13.79 12.32 6.15
CA HIS A 43 13.91 10.94 5.67
C HIS A 43 12.63 10.39 5.01
N GLN A 44 11.45 10.88 5.42
CA GLN A 44 10.18 10.51 4.80
C GLN A 44 10.04 11.18 3.42
N SER A 45 10.41 12.45 3.33
CA SER A 45 10.44 13.19 2.06
C SER A 45 11.44 12.59 1.07
N GLU A 46 12.62 12.20 1.56
CA GLU A 46 13.65 11.50 0.76
C GLU A 46 13.13 10.16 0.23
N TRP A 47 12.47 9.36 1.09
CA TRP A 47 11.85 8.11 0.70
C TRP A 47 10.81 8.30 -0.42
N ILE A 48 9.93 9.30 -0.30
CA ILE A 48 8.93 9.60 -1.33
C ILE A 48 9.58 10.07 -2.63
N ALA A 49 10.58 10.94 -2.56
CA ALA A 49 11.28 11.46 -3.74
C ALA A 49 12.02 10.35 -4.50
N MET A 50 12.74 9.48 -3.76
CA MET A 50 13.51 8.38 -4.35
C MET A 50 12.64 7.43 -5.17
N GLN A 51 11.40 7.19 -4.77
CA GLN A 51 10.51 6.24 -5.44
C GLN A 51 10.10 6.65 -6.85
N GLN A 52 10.17 7.93 -7.20
CA GLN A 52 9.62 8.44 -8.45
C GLN A 52 10.33 7.84 -9.67
N ASP A 53 11.63 7.64 -9.58
CA ASP A 53 12.46 7.15 -10.67
C ASP A 53 12.81 5.67 -10.61
N LEU A 54 12.33 4.96 -9.56
CA LEU A 54 12.66 3.56 -9.32
C LEU A 54 11.50 2.62 -9.61
N ASP A 55 11.81 1.49 -10.24
CA ASP A 55 10.89 0.37 -10.38
C ASP A 55 10.86 -0.47 -9.10
N ILE A 56 12.02 -0.61 -8.44
CA ILE A 56 12.15 -1.22 -7.12
C ILE A 56 12.77 -0.19 -6.18
N ALA A 57 12.06 0.17 -5.10
CA ALA A 57 12.61 0.95 -4.01
C ALA A 57 12.58 0.15 -2.72
N VAL A 58 13.70 0.11 -2.01
CA VAL A 58 13.87 -0.65 -0.77
C VAL A 58 14.35 0.27 0.34
N CYS A 59 13.62 0.28 1.47
CA CYS A 59 13.96 1.07 2.63
C CYS A 59 14.25 0.18 3.84
N GLU A 60 15.50 0.23 4.29
CA GLU A 60 15.89 -0.28 5.61
C GLU A 60 15.54 0.77 6.64
N LYS A 61 14.61 0.47 7.53
CA LYS A 61 14.14 1.44 8.51
C LYS A 61 14.27 0.97 9.94
N GLY A 62 14.32 1.91 10.86
CA GLY A 62 14.09 1.66 12.28
C GLY A 62 12.59 1.51 12.60
N ARG A 63 12.29 1.22 13.86
CA ARG A 63 10.90 1.24 14.35
C ARG A 63 10.42 2.69 14.49
N ARG A 64 9.13 2.92 14.29
CA ARG A 64 8.45 4.22 14.52
C ARG A 64 9.03 5.39 13.71
N THR A 65 9.54 5.12 12.51
CA THR A 65 10.05 6.15 11.60
C THR A 65 8.96 6.81 10.77
N GLY A 66 7.71 6.34 10.85
CA GLY A 66 6.57 6.90 10.13
C GLY A 66 6.61 6.67 8.60
N ILE A 67 7.41 5.74 8.10
CA ILE A 67 7.49 5.43 6.65
C ILE A 67 6.13 4.98 6.12
N THR A 68 5.39 4.14 6.85
CA THR A 68 4.05 3.68 6.46
C THR A 68 3.07 4.86 6.30
N PHE A 69 3.12 5.83 7.21
CA PHE A 69 2.33 7.07 7.13
C PHE A 69 2.69 7.90 5.90
N ALA A 70 3.99 8.14 5.68
CA ALA A 70 4.47 8.88 4.51
C ALA A 70 4.11 8.17 3.20
N GLN A 71 4.20 6.84 3.17
CA GLN A 71 3.80 6.04 2.00
C GLN A 71 2.30 6.16 1.73
N ALA A 72 1.46 6.17 2.76
CA ALA A 72 0.02 6.35 2.59
C ALA A 72 -0.31 7.71 1.92
N LEU A 73 0.43 8.78 2.25
CA LEU A 73 0.29 10.07 1.57
C LEU A 73 0.71 9.98 0.10
N ALA A 74 1.89 9.43 -0.19
CA ALA A 74 2.39 9.30 -1.55
C ALA A 74 1.44 8.46 -2.42
N ASP A 75 0.95 7.36 -1.90
CA ASP A 75 0.01 6.47 -2.59
C ASP A 75 -1.35 7.13 -2.82
N THR A 76 -1.81 7.93 -1.87
CA THR A 76 -3.04 8.70 -2.02
C THR A 76 -2.93 9.68 -3.17
N ILE A 77 -1.82 10.41 -3.27
CA ILE A 77 -1.55 11.33 -4.37
C ILE A 77 -1.50 10.56 -5.69
N LEU A 78 -0.77 9.45 -5.74
CA LEU A 78 -0.65 8.61 -6.93
C LEU A 78 -2.02 8.10 -7.41
N ALA A 79 -2.82 7.50 -6.52
CA ALA A 79 -4.12 6.95 -6.88
C ALA A 79 -5.19 8.04 -7.16
N ALA A 80 -5.06 9.23 -6.59
CA ALA A 80 -5.93 10.37 -6.90
C ALA A 80 -5.58 11.04 -8.23
N THR A 81 -4.39 10.77 -8.78
CA THR A 81 -3.89 11.38 -10.02
C THR A 81 -4.51 10.69 -11.24
N ALA A 82 -4.83 11.45 -12.28
CA ALA A 82 -5.37 10.92 -13.52
C ALA A 82 -4.31 10.10 -14.30
N LYS A 83 -4.77 9.19 -15.15
CA LYS A 83 -3.90 8.29 -15.93
C LYS A 83 -2.85 9.03 -16.76
N ASN A 84 -3.26 10.11 -17.43
CA ASN A 84 -2.38 10.92 -18.27
C ASN A 84 -1.33 11.73 -17.48
N ALA A 85 -1.47 11.82 -16.16
CA ALA A 85 -0.54 12.45 -15.25
C ALA A 85 0.23 11.43 -14.38
N GLY A 86 0.18 10.14 -14.72
CA GLY A 86 0.95 9.09 -14.08
C GLY A 86 0.25 8.36 -12.92
N GLY A 87 -1.06 8.56 -12.75
CA GLY A 87 -1.85 7.84 -11.75
C GLY A 87 -1.87 6.33 -11.98
N ASP A 88 -2.00 5.56 -10.89
CA ASP A 88 -1.98 4.10 -10.92
C ASP A 88 -2.71 3.48 -9.72
N ASN A 89 -2.98 2.16 -9.80
CA ASN A 89 -3.45 1.38 -8.67
C ASN A 89 -2.32 1.11 -7.67
N VAL A 90 -2.70 1.00 -6.40
CA VAL A 90 -1.76 0.64 -5.33
C VAL A 90 -2.29 -0.57 -4.57
N TRP A 91 -1.38 -1.50 -4.30
CA TRP A 91 -1.62 -2.71 -3.55
C TRP A 91 -0.69 -2.74 -2.34
N TYR A 92 -1.26 -2.72 -1.16
CA TYR A 92 -0.51 -2.72 0.09
C TYR A 92 -0.60 -4.10 0.75
N MET A 93 0.56 -4.69 0.99
CA MET A 93 0.70 -6.00 1.63
C MET A 93 1.13 -5.81 3.08
N ALA A 94 0.24 -6.15 4.01
CA ALA A 94 0.52 -6.13 5.44
C ALA A 94 0.74 -7.55 5.97
N ASP A 95 1.57 -7.68 6.99
CA ASP A 95 1.77 -8.94 7.73
C ASP A 95 0.56 -9.28 8.63
N THR A 96 -0.20 -8.26 9.08
CA THR A 96 -1.43 -8.41 9.86
C THR A 96 -2.59 -7.62 9.28
N ARG A 97 -3.82 -8.03 9.63
CA ARG A 97 -5.06 -7.35 9.27
C ARG A 97 -5.10 -5.92 9.83
N GLU A 98 -4.69 -5.76 11.08
CA GLU A 98 -4.70 -4.48 11.81
C GLU A 98 -3.83 -3.44 11.12
N LYS A 99 -2.62 -3.82 10.66
CA LYS A 99 -1.75 -2.93 9.88
C LYS A 99 -2.35 -2.57 8.52
N GLY A 100 -3.04 -3.51 7.88
CA GLY A 100 -3.78 -3.22 6.65
C GLY A 100 -4.87 -2.18 6.87
N LEU A 101 -5.62 -2.30 7.97
CA LEU A 101 -6.67 -1.36 8.34
C LEU A 101 -6.09 0.01 8.74
N GLU A 102 -4.98 0.03 9.49
CA GLU A 102 -4.27 1.26 9.85
C GLU A 102 -3.82 2.03 8.61
N PHE A 103 -3.14 1.35 7.67
CA PHE A 103 -2.69 1.96 6.43
C PHE A 103 -3.85 2.57 5.62
N ILE A 104 -4.92 1.81 5.43
CA ILE A 104 -6.12 2.28 4.71
C ILE A 104 -6.80 3.43 5.45
N GLY A 105 -6.74 3.46 6.77
CA GLY A 105 -7.20 4.58 7.57
C GLY A 105 -6.42 5.86 7.27
N TYR A 106 -5.08 5.80 7.21
CA TYR A 106 -4.26 6.94 6.78
C TYR A 106 -4.60 7.38 5.35
N VAL A 107 -4.76 6.44 4.42
CA VAL A 107 -5.19 6.74 3.05
C VAL A 107 -6.55 7.46 3.04
N GLY A 108 -7.53 6.99 3.80
CA GLY A 108 -8.85 7.61 3.92
C GLY A 108 -8.75 9.05 4.43
N LYS A 109 -7.91 9.30 5.45
CA LYS A 109 -7.66 10.64 5.98
C LYS A 109 -7.01 11.55 4.94
N PHE A 110 -5.95 11.11 4.27
CA PHE A 110 -5.30 11.89 3.22
C PHE A 110 -6.23 12.13 2.02
N ALA A 111 -7.06 11.15 1.65
CA ALA A 111 -8.03 11.33 0.58
C ALA A 111 -9.03 12.45 0.89
N GLN A 112 -9.48 12.61 2.14
CA GLN A 112 -10.34 13.73 2.55
C GLN A 112 -9.65 15.09 2.40
N ILE A 113 -8.34 15.15 2.62
CA ILE A 113 -7.55 16.38 2.55
C ILE A 113 -7.19 16.72 1.10
N VAL A 114 -6.61 15.75 0.37
CA VAL A 114 -6.04 15.95 -0.98
C VAL A 114 -7.14 16.02 -2.03
N ALA A 115 -8.18 15.24 -1.88
CA ALA A 115 -9.25 15.08 -2.87
C ALA A 115 -10.54 15.79 -2.43
N ARG A 116 -10.44 17.04 -1.98
CA ARG A 116 -11.61 17.84 -1.60
C ARG A 116 -12.69 17.78 -2.67
N GLY A 117 -13.83 17.13 -2.35
CA GLY A 117 -14.94 16.92 -3.28
C GLY A 117 -14.91 15.60 -4.06
N GLN A 118 -13.90 14.78 -3.91
CA GLN A 118 -13.92 13.39 -4.39
C GLN A 118 -14.46 12.48 -3.29
N VAL A 119 -15.49 11.73 -3.60
CA VAL A 119 -16.09 10.79 -2.64
C VAL A 119 -15.13 9.61 -2.51
N SER A 120 -14.45 9.52 -1.38
CA SER A 120 -13.71 8.33 -0.99
C SER A 120 -14.41 7.67 0.18
N ARG A 121 -14.59 6.37 0.11
CA ARG A 121 -15.07 5.55 1.22
C ARG A 121 -14.13 4.38 1.43
N ILE A 122 -14.00 3.94 2.68
CA ILE A 122 -13.25 2.73 3.01
C ILE A 122 -14.21 1.56 2.89
N GLU A 123 -13.88 0.63 1.99
CA GLU A 123 -14.66 -0.57 1.75
C GLU A 123 -13.90 -1.79 2.30
N GLN A 124 -14.58 -2.63 3.03
CA GLN A 124 -14.10 -3.98 3.33
C GLN A 124 -14.68 -4.95 2.29
N HIS A 125 -13.81 -5.73 1.70
CA HIS A 125 -14.18 -6.81 0.77
C HIS A 125 -13.88 -8.15 1.43
N ILE A 126 -14.83 -9.07 1.34
CA ILE A 126 -14.69 -10.44 1.79
C ILE A 126 -14.67 -11.33 0.55
N PHE A 127 -13.58 -12.05 0.37
CA PHE A 127 -13.42 -13.03 -0.70
C PHE A 127 -13.40 -14.43 -0.09
N HIS A 128 -14.08 -15.36 -0.73
CA HIS A 128 -13.99 -16.78 -0.39
C HIS A 128 -13.04 -17.46 -1.37
N ASP A 129 -11.90 -17.93 -0.85
CA ASP A 129 -10.91 -18.68 -1.60
C ASP A 129 -11.20 -20.17 -1.41
N GLN A 130 -11.43 -20.91 -2.52
CA GLN A 130 -11.66 -22.34 -2.46
C GLN A 130 -10.33 -23.07 -2.38
N LEU A 131 -10.15 -23.86 -1.34
CA LEU A 131 -8.97 -24.67 -1.14
C LEU A 131 -9.04 -25.95 -1.97
N PRO A 132 -7.88 -26.54 -2.38
CA PRO A 132 -7.84 -27.80 -3.14
C PRO A 132 -8.48 -29.00 -2.42
N ASP A 133 -8.60 -28.93 -1.10
CA ASP A 133 -9.26 -29.95 -0.25
C ASP A 133 -10.78 -29.80 -0.16
N GLY A 134 -11.36 -28.85 -0.91
CA GLY A 134 -12.80 -28.56 -0.91
C GLY A 134 -13.24 -27.61 0.21
N GLY A 135 -12.32 -27.17 1.08
CA GLY A 135 -12.59 -26.14 2.08
C GLY A 135 -12.68 -24.75 1.47
N SER A 136 -13.30 -23.81 2.17
CA SER A 136 -13.27 -22.39 1.80
C SER A 136 -12.58 -21.56 2.88
N ARG A 137 -11.86 -20.53 2.44
CA ARG A 137 -11.18 -19.60 3.32
C ARG A 137 -11.59 -18.18 3.00
N GLU A 138 -11.93 -17.44 4.05
CA GLU A 138 -12.25 -16.03 3.96
C GLU A 138 -10.96 -15.18 3.86
N ILE A 139 -10.88 -14.33 2.83
CA ILE A 139 -9.83 -13.33 2.64
C ILE A 139 -10.47 -11.96 2.79
N GLN A 140 -9.96 -11.15 3.71
CA GLN A 140 -10.40 -9.78 3.90
C GLN A 140 -9.43 -8.81 3.23
N ALA A 141 -9.97 -7.87 2.47
CA ALA A 141 -9.23 -6.75 1.87
C ALA A 141 -9.93 -5.43 2.22
N PHE A 142 -9.14 -4.40 2.44
CA PHE A 142 -9.64 -3.03 2.63
C PHE A 142 -9.28 -2.18 1.42
N ARG A 143 -10.20 -1.29 1.01
CA ARG A 143 -10.04 -0.53 -0.23
C ARG A 143 -10.53 0.90 -0.11
N VAL A 144 -9.81 1.83 -0.75
CA VAL A 144 -10.26 3.19 -1.05
C VAL A 144 -10.27 3.38 -2.56
N ARG A 145 -11.38 3.89 -3.11
CA ARG A 145 -11.52 4.23 -4.54
C ARG A 145 -11.44 5.72 -4.73
N PHE A 146 -10.82 6.15 -5.83
CA PHE A 146 -10.67 7.55 -6.20
C PHE A 146 -11.44 7.87 -7.48
N ALA A 147 -11.80 9.15 -7.65
CA ALA A 147 -12.49 9.62 -8.86
C ALA A 147 -11.62 9.52 -10.13
N SER A 148 -10.30 9.37 -10.00
CA SER A 148 -9.38 9.02 -11.09
C SER A 148 -9.68 7.68 -11.76
N GLY A 149 -10.49 6.82 -11.10
CA GLY A 149 -10.75 5.43 -11.46
C GLY A 149 -9.78 4.44 -10.79
N TYR A 150 -8.71 4.93 -10.17
CA TYR A 150 -7.76 4.10 -9.44
C TYR A 150 -8.20 3.82 -8.02
N ARG A 151 -7.48 2.90 -7.38
CA ARG A 151 -7.79 2.44 -6.03
C ARG A 151 -6.51 2.07 -5.27
N ILE A 152 -6.60 2.18 -3.96
CA ILE A 152 -5.62 1.60 -3.03
C ILE A 152 -6.30 0.43 -2.32
N THR A 153 -5.66 -0.73 -2.33
CA THR A 153 -6.20 -1.94 -1.70
C THR A 153 -5.16 -2.54 -0.76
N ALA A 154 -5.49 -2.68 0.51
CA ALA A 154 -4.70 -3.44 1.48
C ALA A 154 -5.15 -4.90 1.47
N LEU A 155 -4.20 -5.80 1.28
CA LEU A 155 -4.37 -7.24 1.17
C LEU A 155 -3.59 -7.95 2.28
N SER A 156 -4.04 -9.14 2.65
CA SER A 156 -3.23 -10.02 3.47
C SER A 156 -2.01 -10.51 2.71
N SER A 157 -0.91 -10.71 3.45
CA SER A 157 0.40 -11.13 2.94
C SER A 157 0.40 -12.58 2.44
N ARG A 158 -0.06 -12.77 1.23
CA ARG A 158 -0.03 -14.07 0.54
C ARG A 158 0.49 -13.90 -0.88
N PRO A 159 1.44 -14.74 -1.33
CA PRO A 159 1.98 -14.67 -2.68
C PRO A 159 0.89 -14.71 -3.75
N GLU A 160 -0.15 -15.51 -3.54
CA GLU A 160 -1.25 -15.71 -4.48
C GLU A 160 -2.03 -14.42 -4.74
N ASN A 161 -2.09 -13.52 -3.75
CA ASN A 161 -2.79 -12.23 -3.87
C ASN A 161 -2.05 -11.24 -4.78
N ILE A 162 -0.78 -11.50 -5.10
CA ILE A 162 0.07 -10.61 -5.92
C ILE A 162 -0.04 -10.97 -7.41
N HIS A 163 -0.36 -12.21 -7.74
CA HIS A 163 -0.43 -12.65 -9.13
C HIS A 163 -1.48 -11.88 -9.93
N GLY A 164 -1.06 -11.38 -11.10
CA GLY A 164 -1.94 -10.66 -12.03
C GLY A 164 -2.28 -9.23 -11.64
N LEU A 165 -1.70 -8.69 -10.55
CA LEU A 165 -1.86 -7.29 -10.19
C LEU A 165 -1.15 -6.40 -11.21
N GLN A 166 -1.64 -5.17 -11.37
CA GLN A 166 -0.98 -4.11 -12.14
C GLN A 166 -0.94 -2.85 -11.28
N GLY A 167 0.13 -2.07 -11.42
CA GLY A 167 0.36 -0.86 -10.65
C GLY A 167 1.52 -0.97 -9.67
N VAL A 168 1.38 -0.35 -8.51
CA VAL A 168 2.40 -0.31 -7.47
C VAL A 168 2.08 -1.32 -6.38
N VAL A 169 3.03 -2.16 -6.00
CA VAL A 169 2.94 -3.08 -4.87
C VAL A 169 3.84 -2.61 -3.74
N ASN A 170 3.25 -2.35 -2.61
CA ASN A 170 3.90 -1.98 -1.37
C ASN A 170 3.95 -3.19 -0.42
N ILE A 171 5.11 -3.49 0.13
CA ILE A 171 5.32 -4.56 1.10
C ILE A 171 5.86 -3.94 2.38
N ASP A 172 4.99 -3.78 3.37
CA ASP A 172 5.35 -3.24 4.68
C ASP A 172 5.84 -4.34 5.60
N GLU A 173 6.84 -4.00 6.42
CA GLU A 173 7.48 -4.91 7.36
C GLU A 173 7.87 -6.25 6.70
N ALA A 174 8.47 -6.17 5.52
CA ALA A 174 8.74 -7.32 4.66
C ALA A 174 9.43 -8.47 5.39
N ALA A 175 10.38 -8.17 6.31
CA ALA A 175 11.10 -9.20 7.08
C ALA A 175 10.21 -9.98 8.05
N LEU A 176 9.00 -9.51 8.36
CA LEU A 176 8.07 -10.14 9.32
C LEU A 176 7.08 -11.11 8.66
N HIS A 177 6.92 -11.05 7.34
CA HIS A 177 6.00 -11.92 6.62
C HIS A 177 6.40 -13.39 6.75
N LYS A 178 5.44 -14.29 6.94
CA LYS A 178 5.71 -15.73 7.13
C LYS A 178 6.45 -16.36 5.94
N ASN A 179 6.08 -15.95 4.72
CA ASN A 179 6.65 -16.45 3.47
C ASN A 179 7.33 -15.32 2.69
N VAL A 180 8.16 -14.52 3.37
CA VAL A 180 8.77 -13.32 2.80
C VAL A 180 9.44 -13.55 1.44
N ARG A 181 10.16 -14.68 1.26
CA ARG A 181 10.80 -15.02 -0.02
C ARG A 181 9.79 -15.11 -1.16
N HIS A 182 8.73 -15.88 -0.99
CA HIS A 182 7.69 -16.05 -2.02
C HIS A 182 6.91 -14.76 -2.29
N VAL A 183 6.66 -13.95 -1.26
CA VAL A 183 6.04 -12.63 -1.42
C VAL A 183 6.90 -11.72 -2.28
N LEU A 184 8.22 -11.66 -2.02
CA LEU A 184 9.16 -10.86 -2.79
C LEU A 184 9.34 -11.39 -4.22
N GLU A 185 9.43 -12.70 -4.41
CA GLU A 185 9.53 -13.34 -5.74
C GLU A 185 8.27 -13.02 -6.58
N SER A 186 7.09 -13.16 -5.99
CA SER A 186 5.82 -12.84 -6.67
C SER A 186 5.73 -11.36 -7.02
N ALA A 187 6.21 -10.47 -6.14
CA ALA A 187 6.23 -9.04 -6.40
C ALA A 187 7.22 -8.70 -7.52
N THR A 188 8.44 -9.27 -7.52
CA THR A 188 9.44 -8.99 -8.56
C THR A 188 8.99 -9.43 -9.96
N ALA A 189 8.13 -10.44 -10.06
CA ALA A 189 7.53 -10.84 -11.33
C ALA A 189 6.67 -9.73 -11.98
N LEU A 190 6.13 -8.80 -11.20
CA LEU A 190 5.34 -7.67 -11.71
C LEU A 190 6.15 -6.67 -12.53
N LEU A 191 7.46 -6.58 -12.29
CA LEU A 191 8.35 -5.68 -13.03
C LEU A 191 8.38 -5.99 -14.53
N ILE A 192 8.19 -7.24 -14.91
CA ILE A 192 8.12 -7.69 -16.31
C ILE A 192 6.97 -7.00 -17.04
N TRP A 193 5.90 -6.66 -16.32
CA TRP A 193 4.70 -6.03 -16.84
C TRP A 193 4.62 -4.52 -16.58
N GLY A 194 5.76 -3.90 -16.20
CA GLY A 194 5.82 -2.47 -15.91
C GLY A 194 5.26 -2.07 -14.53
N GLY A 195 5.04 -3.02 -13.64
CA GLY A 195 4.70 -2.73 -12.25
C GLY A 195 5.86 -2.13 -11.47
N ARG A 196 5.57 -1.52 -10.33
CA ARG A 196 6.56 -0.92 -9.43
C ARG A 196 6.44 -1.56 -8.05
N ILE A 197 7.57 -1.70 -7.35
CA ILE A 197 7.62 -2.35 -6.04
C ILE A 197 8.25 -1.39 -5.04
N ARG A 198 7.63 -1.30 -3.88
CA ARG A 198 8.10 -0.55 -2.71
C ARG A 198 8.17 -1.51 -1.53
N VAL A 199 9.34 -1.66 -0.95
CA VAL A 199 9.57 -2.61 0.16
C VAL A 199 10.24 -1.88 1.30
N TRP A 200 9.66 -1.96 2.49
CA TRP A 200 10.30 -1.42 3.68
C TRP A 200 10.16 -2.35 4.87
N SER A 201 11.19 -2.38 5.70
CA SER A 201 11.20 -3.22 6.90
C SER A 201 12.31 -2.84 7.87
N THR A 202 12.13 -3.25 9.11
CA THR A 202 13.25 -3.47 10.03
C THR A 202 13.95 -4.79 9.68
N HIS A 203 15.25 -4.89 9.96
CA HIS A 203 15.98 -6.14 9.76
C HIS A 203 15.56 -7.24 10.74
N ARG A 204 15.56 -8.49 10.24
CA ARG A 204 15.31 -9.70 11.05
C ARG A 204 16.35 -10.78 10.76
N GLY A 205 17.62 -10.39 10.87
CA GLY A 205 18.76 -11.27 10.69
C GLY A 205 19.28 -11.37 9.26
N LYS A 206 20.55 -11.75 9.12
CA LYS A 206 21.28 -11.78 7.84
C LYS A 206 20.77 -12.79 6.83
N LYS A 207 20.11 -13.86 7.28
CA LYS A 207 19.55 -14.92 6.42
C LYS A 207 18.09 -14.66 6.02
N ASN A 208 17.53 -13.52 6.39
CA ASN A 208 16.17 -13.16 6.01
C ASN A 208 16.14 -12.71 4.54
N ALA A 209 15.12 -13.09 3.77
CA ALA A 209 15.00 -12.75 2.36
C ALA A 209 14.92 -11.23 2.11
N PHE A 210 14.44 -10.43 3.07
CA PHE A 210 14.51 -8.97 2.98
C PHE A 210 15.96 -8.48 2.97
N ASN A 211 16.84 -9.04 3.82
CA ASN A 211 18.27 -8.69 3.81
C ASN A 211 18.96 -9.10 2.51
N GLU A 212 18.55 -10.23 1.92
CA GLU A 212 19.06 -10.65 0.61
C GLU A 212 18.64 -9.66 -0.48
N LEU A 213 17.37 -9.22 -0.48
CA LEU A 213 16.87 -8.19 -1.41
C LEU A 213 17.67 -6.89 -1.29
N VAL A 214 17.93 -6.42 -0.07
CA VAL A 214 18.75 -5.21 0.16
C VAL A 214 20.13 -5.36 -0.46
N ASN A 215 20.78 -6.50 -0.26
CA ASN A 215 22.11 -6.76 -0.82
C ASN A 215 22.07 -6.89 -2.35
N ASP A 216 21.04 -7.51 -2.91
CA ASP A 216 20.84 -7.63 -4.35
C ASP A 216 20.63 -6.26 -5.01
N VAL A 217 19.86 -5.37 -4.39
CA VAL A 217 19.68 -4.00 -4.87
C VAL A 217 20.99 -3.23 -4.81
N ARG A 218 21.72 -3.27 -3.68
CA ARG A 218 23.02 -2.62 -3.52
C ARG A 218 24.09 -3.12 -4.48
N SER A 219 24.04 -4.41 -4.85
CA SER A 219 24.96 -4.97 -5.83
C SER A 219 24.61 -4.63 -7.28
N GLY A 220 23.47 -3.95 -7.51
CA GLY A 220 22.99 -3.58 -8.84
C GLY A 220 22.32 -4.71 -9.62
N ARG A 221 21.95 -5.82 -8.97
CA ARG A 221 21.32 -6.98 -9.62
C ARG A 221 20.05 -6.62 -10.40
N TYR A 222 19.29 -5.65 -9.93
CA TYR A 222 18.05 -5.19 -10.56
C TYR A 222 18.24 -3.99 -11.50
N GLY A 223 19.49 -3.61 -11.79
CA GLY A 223 19.81 -2.50 -12.69
C GLY A 223 19.67 -1.11 -12.04
N LYS A 224 19.74 -0.07 -12.89
CA LYS A 224 19.81 1.33 -12.43
C LYS A 224 18.50 1.88 -11.86
N ARG A 225 17.36 1.19 -12.07
CA ARG A 225 16.05 1.60 -11.56
C ARG A 225 15.66 0.87 -10.27
N ALA A 226 16.65 0.41 -9.51
CA ALA A 226 16.50 -0.14 -8.18
C ALA A 226 17.41 0.60 -7.19
N GLY A 227 16.87 0.97 -6.03
CA GLY A 227 17.56 1.70 -4.99
C GLY A 227 16.93 1.54 -3.61
#